data_4b5b48f4b354d41a73c605418a3f8ee0
#
_entry.id   4b5b48f4b354d41a73c605418a3f8ee0
#
_cell.length_a   1.000
_cell.length_b   1.000
_cell.length_c   1.000
_cell.angle_alpha   90.00
_cell.angle_beta   90.00
_cell.angle_gamma   90.00
#
_symmetry.space_group_name_H-M   'P 1'
#
loop_
_entity.id
_entity.type
_entity.pdbx_description
1 polymer ?
#
loop_
_entity_poly.entity_id
_entity_poly.type
_entity_poly.pdbx_seq_one_letter_code
_entity_poly.pdbx_strand_id
1 'polypeptide(L)'
;MVKQLQPVSWEAEEYIVKDHNGLWYFGLFVVAAGLSALAIWLNGWTFLALIVMSVITILVFSLRPPRKIKYTLDNEGLTEEGVKHPYEEFRAFGILQEGKHYSAVLIPKKRLSISVKVYFPKGSGEEIVDMLGNHLPMEEIKPDVLDKIVNFLRI
;
A
#
# COMPACT_ATOMS: atom_id res chain seq x y z
N MET A 1 5.81 24.29 -26.08
CA MET A 1 7.06 24.13 -25.30
C MET A 1 6.72 23.32 -24.05
N VAL A 2 7.16 22.10 -24.00
CA VAL A 2 7.04 21.29 -22.78
C VAL A 2 7.99 21.92 -21.75
N LYS A 3 7.45 22.49 -20.69
CA LYS A 3 8.23 23.02 -19.58
C LYS A 3 9.03 21.86 -19.00
N GLN A 4 10.34 21.84 -19.19
CA GLN A 4 11.19 20.82 -18.57
C GLN A 4 11.12 21.07 -17.05
N LEU A 5 10.27 20.30 -16.38
CA LEU A 5 10.20 20.29 -14.94
C LEU A 5 11.41 19.51 -14.41
N GLN A 6 12.00 19.99 -13.34
CA GLN A 6 13.09 19.25 -12.70
C GLN A 6 12.58 17.92 -12.16
N PRO A 7 13.37 16.84 -12.22
CA PRO A 7 12.95 15.55 -11.69
C PRO A 7 12.65 15.66 -10.19
N VAL A 8 11.49 15.17 -9.81
CA VAL A 8 11.04 15.15 -8.41
C VAL A 8 11.32 13.79 -7.83
N SER A 9 12.12 13.74 -6.77
CA SER A 9 12.42 12.49 -6.06
C SER A 9 11.91 12.57 -4.63
N TRP A 10 11.24 11.52 -4.19
CA TRP A 10 10.78 11.40 -2.80
C TRP A 10 10.83 9.95 -2.34
N GLU A 11 10.78 9.77 -1.05
CA GLU A 11 10.65 8.45 -0.43
C GLU A 11 9.24 8.36 0.17
N ALA A 12 8.57 7.26 -0.11
CA ALA A 12 7.28 6.95 0.48
C ALA A 12 7.26 5.50 0.97
N GLU A 13 6.37 5.23 1.91
CA GLU A 13 6.13 3.87 2.36
C GLU A 13 5.37 3.10 1.27
N GLU A 14 5.78 1.86 1.01
CA GLU A 14 5.16 0.99 0.00
C GLU A 14 3.66 0.79 0.24
N TYR A 15 3.26 0.82 1.50
CA TYR A 15 1.86 0.71 1.92
C TYR A 15 1.64 1.43 3.25
N ILE A 16 0.42 1.89 3.44
CA ILE A 16 0.02 2.50 4.71
C ILE A 16 -0.07 1.38 5.75
N VAL A 17 0.84 1.38 6.71
CA VAL A 17 0.74 0.50 7.87
C VAL A 17 -0.39 1.03 8.75
N LYS A 18 -1.43 0.23 8.88
CA LYS A 18 -2.44 0.48 9.90
C LYS A 18 -1.82 0.06 11.22
N ASP A 19 -1.45 1.03 12.05
CA ASP A 19 -1.02 0.75 13.41
C ASP A 19 -2.09 -0.04 14.13
N HIS A 20 -1.76 -1.27 14.49
CA HIS A 20 -2.66 -2.11 15.25
C HIS A 20 -2.72 -1.59 16.69
N ASN A 21 -3.92 -1.28 17.15
CA ASN A 21 -4.14 -0.82 18.51
C ASN A 21 -3.80 -1.92 19.52
N GLY A 22 -3.46 -1.54 20.75
CA GLY A 22 -3.23 -2.50 21.84
C GLY A 22 -4.40 -3.48 22.05
N LEU A 23 -5.63 -3.03 21.78
CA LEU A 23 -6.84 -3.88 21.78
C LEU A 23 -6.78 -5.01 20.74
N TRP A 24 -6.17 -4.79 19.59
CA TRP A 24 -6.00 -5.83 18.57
C TRP A 24 -5.05 -6.93 19.06
N TYR A 25 -3.90 -6.55 19.64
CA TYR A 25 -2.94 -7.51 20.22
C TYR A 25 -3.56 -8.25 21.40
N PHE A 26 -4.35 -7.57 22.24
CA PHE A 26 -5.09 -8.19 23.33
C PHE A 26 -6.10 -9.20 22.81
N GLY A 27 -6.87 -8.86 21.77
CA GLY A 27 -7.81 -9.77 21.10
C GLY A 27 -7.11 -11.01 20.53
N LEU A 28 -5.97 -10.83 19.84
CA LEU A 28 -5.15 -11.91 19.33
C LEU A 28 -4.69 -12.86 20.45
N PHE A 29 -4.24 -12.29 21.57
CA PHE A 29 -3.80 -13.07 22.74
C PHE A 29 -4.94 -13.87 23.37
N VAL A 30 -6.12 -13.26 23.54
CA VAL A 30 -7.31 -13.94 24.10
C VAL A 30 -7.75 -15.11 23.22
N VAL A 31 -7.81 -14.91 21.91
CA VAL A 31 -8.16 -15.98 20.95
C VAL A 31 -7.13 -17.10 20.99
N ALA A 32 -5.83 -16.76 20.97
CA ALA A 32 -4.74 -17.75 21.03
C ALA A 32 -4.79 -18.57 22.33
N ALA A 33 -5.03 -17.91 23.48
CA ALA A 33 -5.15 -18.57 24.76
C ALA A 33 -6.36 -19.51 24.81
N GLY A 34 -7.52 -19.09 24.29
CA GLY A 34 -8.72 -19.93 24.22
C GLY A 34 -8.52 -21.19 23.34
N LEU A 35 -7.95 -21.01 22.17
CA LEU A 35 -7.62 -22.11 21.27
C LEU A 35 -6.55 -23.05 21.85
N SER A 36 -5.56 -22.52 22.56
CA SER A 36 -4.53 -23.30 23.23
C SER A 36 -5.12 -24.14 24.37
N ALA A 37 -6.01 -23.57 25.18
CA ALA A 37 -6.72 -24.31 26.22
C ALA A 37 -7.56 -25.44 25.66
N LEU A 38 -8.26 -25.22 24.55
CA LEU A 38 -9.02 -26.23 23.83
C LEU A 38 -8.12 -27.34 23.27
N ALA A 39 -6.97 -26.97 22.69
CA ALA A 39 -5.99 -27.91 22.17
C ALA A 39 -5.46 -28.83 23.27
N ILE A 40 -5.15 -28.29 24.45
CA ILE A 40 -4.69 -29.06 25.62
C ILE A 40 -5.79 -30.00 26.10
N TRP A 41 -7.03 -29.54 26.18
CA TRP A 41 -8.16 -30.36 26.61
C TRP A 41 -8.42 -31.55 25.69
N LEU A 42 -8.20 -31.33 24.36
CA LEU A 42 -8.34 -32.38 23.34
C LEU A 42 -7.06 -33.24 23.17
N ASN A 43 -6.03 -33.07 24.01
CA ASN A 43 -4.71 -33.68 23.86
C ASN A 43 -4.06 -33.49 22.48
N GLY A 44 -4.41 -32.39 21.82
CA GLY A 44 -3.95 -32.03 20.47
C GLY A 44 -2.61 -31.29 20.46
N TRP A 45 -1.53 -31.93 20.86
CA TRP A 45 -0.19 -31.29 20.96
C TRP A 45 0.29 -30.68 19.64
N THR A 46 0.00 -31.34 18.52
CA THR A 46 0.33 -30.84 17.18
C THR A 46 -0.44 -29.56 16.87
N PHE A 47 -1.71 -29.51 17.29
CA PHE A 47 -2.56 -28.33 17.11
C PHE A 47 -2.09 -27.16 17.97
N LEU A 48 -1.67 -27.43 19.19
CA LEU A 48 -1.06 -26.43 20.07
C LEU A 48 0.21 -25.84 19.44
N ALA A 49 1.10 -26.67 18.91
CA ALA A 49 2.31 -26.22 18.23
C ALA A 49 1.98 -25.31 17.03
N LEU A 50 0.96 -25.66 16.26
CA LEU A 50 0.49 -24.87 15.11
C LEU A 50 -0.05 -23.51 15.53
N ILE A 51 -0.81 -23.41 16.63
CA ILE A 51 -1.31 -22.14 17.18
C ILE A 51 -0.13 -21.27 17.57
N VAL A 52 0.85 -21.79 18.31
CA VAL A 52 2.03 -21.03 18.74
C VAL A 52 2.82 -20.50 17.54
N MET A 53 3.07 -21.34 16.54
CA MET A 53 3.76 -20.92 15.32
C MET A 53 2.99 -19.84 14.56
N SER A 54 1.67 -19.95 14.48
CA SER A 54 0.82 -18.94 13.83
C SER A 54 0.88 -17.61 14.54
N VAL A 55 0.81 -17.59 15.88
CA VAL A 55 0.90 -16.36 16.68
C VAL A 55 2.27 -15.70 16.49
N ILE A 56 3.36 -16.46 16.55
CA ILE A 56 4.70 -15.93 16.31
C ILE A 56 4.81 -15.32 14.92
N THR A 57 4.29 -16.02 13.91
CA THR A 57 4.30 -15.54 12.53
C THR A 57 3.55 -14.21 12.40
N ILE A 58 2.33 -14.12 12.95
CA ILE A 58 1.53 -12.90 12.92
C ILE A 58 2.26 -11.75 13.63
N LEU A 59 2.85 -11.98 14.80
CA LEU A 59 3.61 -10.97 15.53
C LEU A 59 4.83 -10.48 14.75
N VAL A 60 5.62 -11.40 14.17
CA VAL A 60 6.79 -11.04 13.38
C VAL A 60 6.41 -10.20 12.17
N PHE A 61 5.33 -10.55 11.47
CA PHE A 61 4.86 -9.76 10.32
C PHE A 61 4.26 -8.42 10.75
N SER A 62 3.52 -8.38 11.87
CA SER A 62 2.91 -7.15 12.39
C SER A 62 3.93 -6.13 12.90
N LEU A 63 5.08 -6.59 13.39
CA LEU A 63 6.13 -5.70 13.92
C LEU A 63 7.16 -5.27 12.85
N ARG A 64 7.07 -5.76 11.62
CA ARG A 64 7.96 -5.33 10.55
C ARG A 64 7.63 -3.90 10.12
N PRO A 65 8.61 -2.99 10.13
CA PRO A 65 8.39 -1.65 9.59
C PRO A 65 8.15 -1.73 8.07
N PRO A 66 7.31 -0.84 7.51
CA PRO A 66 7.12 -0.76 6.07
C PRO A 66 8.43 -0.44 5.38
N ARG A 67 8.61 -0.97 4.17
CA ARG A 67 9.73 -0.61 3.33
C ARG A 67 9.51 0.80 2.80
N LYS A 68 10.57 1.60 2.80
CA LYS A 68 10.58 2.89 2.11
C LYS A 68 11.02 2.65 0.68
N ILE A 69 10.19 3.07 -0.25
CA ILE A 69 10.47 3.01 -1.68
C ILE A 69 10.86 4.41 -2.15
N LYS A 70 11.91 4.48 -2.92
CA LYS A 70 12.34 5.71 -3.57
C LYS A 70 11.65 5.84 -4.92
N TYR A 71 10.89 6.89 -5.06
CA TYR A 71 10.24 7.28 -6.30
C TYR A 71 10.96 8.45 -6.93
N THR A 72 11.09 8.41 -8.23
CA THR A 72 11.60 9.53 -9.02
C THR A 72 10.67 9.73 -10.21
N LEU A 73 10.14 10.91 -10.34
CA LEU A 73 9.29 11.33 -11.45
C LEU A 73 10.08 12.28 -12.33
N ASP A 74 10.27 11.91 -13.57
CA ASP A 74 10.99 12.70 -14.58
C ASP A 74 10.12 12.94 -15.83
N ASN A 75 10.69 13.58 -16.87
CA ASN A 75 9.98 13.86 -18.11
C ASN A 75 9.68 12.61 -18.96
N GLU A 76 10.26 11.46 -18.64
CA GLU A 76 10.11 10.22 -19.38
C GLU A 76 9.17 9.24 -18.71
N GLY A 77 8.97 9.37 -17.38
CA GLY A 77 8.09 8.48 -16.64
C GLY A 77 8.33 8.49 -15.13
N LEU A 78 7.75 7.49 -14.48
CA LEU A 78 7.94 7.18 -13.08
C LEU A 78 8.99 6.09 -12.91
N THR A 79 9.96 6.32 -12.06
CA THR A 79 10.93 5.30 -11.66
C THR A 79 10.65 4.88 -10.23
N GLU A 80 10.40 3.60 -10.01
CA GLU A 80 10.18 2.96 -8.72
C GLU A 80 11.31 1.96 -8.44
N GLU A 81 12.10 2.17 -7.40
CA GLU A 81 13.26 1.32 -7.06
C GLU A 81 14.20 0.99 -8.24
N GLY A 82 14.36 1.90 -9.20
CA GLY A 82 15.17 1.67 -10.40
C GLY A 82 14.44 1.03 -11.58
N VAL A 83 13.17 0.66 -11.41
CA VAL A 83 12.32 0.19 -12.51
C VAL A 83 11.60 1.40 -13.12
N LYS A 84 11.83 1.63 -14.40
CA LYS A 84 11.25 2.76 -15.13
C LYS A 84 9.92 2.36 -15.76
N HIS A 85 8.91 3.17 -15.48
CA HIS A 85 7.56 3.07 -16.05
C HIS A 85 7.31 4.30 -16.92
N PRO A 86 7.46 4.20 -18.25
CA PRO A 86 7.26 5.35 -19.14
C PRO A 86 5.78 5.77 -19.17
N TYR A 87 5.52 7.06 -19.36
CA TYR A 87 4.15 7.59 -19.44
C TYR A 87 3.32 6.94 -20.53
N GLU A 88 3.96 6.42 -21.58
CA GLU A 88 3.29 5.72 -22.69
C GLU A 88 2.54 4.47 -22.28
N GLU A 89 2.91 3.85 -21.16
CA GLU A 89 2.21 2.67 -20.60
C GLU A 89 0.90 3.03 -19.92
N PHE A 90 0.71 4.30 -19.57
CA PHE A 90 -0.45 4.79 -18.83
C PHE A 90 -1.40 5.56 -19.76
N ARG A 91 -2.70 5.45 -19.50
CA ARG A 91 -3.73 6.22 -20.22
C ARG A 91 -4.16 7.47 -19.49
N ALA A 92 -4.09 7.45 -18.17
CA ALA A 92 -4.52 8.53 -17.28
C ALA A 92 -3.90 8.37 -15.89
N PHE A 93 -4.02 9.39 -15.06
CA PHE A 93 -3.73 9.30 -13.64
C PHE A 93 -4.88 9.90 -12.83
N GLY A 94 -4.96 9.52 -11.57
CA GLY A 94 -5.91 10.13 -10.64
C GLY A 94 -5.33 10.26 -9.26
N ILE A 95 -5.90 11.14 -8.47
CA ILE A 95 -5.49 11.38 -7.09
C ILE A 95 -6.50 10.75 -6.15
N LEU A 96 -6.01 9.94 -5.25
CA LEU A 96 -6.81 9.32 -4.20
C LEU A 96 -6.37 9.87 -2.84
N GLN A 97 -7.34 10.25 -2.02
CA GLN A 97 -7.09 10.63 -0.64
C GLN A 97 -7.57 9.51 0.28
N GLU A 98 -6.65 8.93 1.02
CA GLU A 98 -6.95 7.92 2.04
C GLU A 98 -6.59 8.46 3.43
N GLY A 99 -7.59 8.97 4.13
CA GLY A 99 -7.40 9.60 5.44
C GLY A 99 -6.48 10.84 5.36
N LYS A 100 -5.28 10.73 5.92
CA LYS A 100 -4.27 11.80 5.93
C LYS A 100 -3.24 11.70 4.78
N HIS A 101 -3.29 10.61 4.01
CA HIS A 101 -2.32 10.32 2.96
C HIS A 101 -2.92 10.59 1.59
N TYR A 102 -2.08 11.09 0.69
CA TYR A 102 -2.42 11.29 -0.71
C TYR A 102 -1.65 10.29 -1.55
N SER A 103 -2.29 9.79 -2.57
CA SER A 103 -1.65 8.90 -3.54
C SER A 103 -2.04 9.27 -4.96
N ALA A 104 -1.09 9.15 -5.87
CA ALA A 104 -1.33 9.18 -7.30
C ALA A 104 -1.48 7.74 -7.78
N VAL A 105 -2.53 7.49 -8.53
CA VAL A 105 -2.79 6.18 -9.14
C VAL A 105 -2.65 6.34 -10.64
N LEU A 106 -1.65 5.67 -11.22
CA LEU A 106 -1.45 5.64 -12.66
C LEU A 106 -2.22 4.47 -13.26
N ILE A 107 -3.10 4.78 -14.20
CA ILE A 107 -3.99 3.81 -14.83
C ILE A 107 -3.34 3.29 -16.11
N PRO A 108 -3.00 1.99 -16.20
CA PRO A 108 -2.34 1.44 -17.37
C PRO A 108 -3.28 1.38 -18.58
N LYS A 109 -2.72 1.45 -19.79
CA LYS A 109 -3.46 1.23 -21.04
C LYS A 109 -3.91 -0.23 -21.20
N LYS A 110 -3.08 -1.16 -20.72
CA LYS A 110 -3.39 -2.59 -20.80
C LYS A 110 -4.36 -2.98 -19.68
N ARG A 111 -5.47 -3.61 -20.06
CA ARG A 111 -6.55 -4.03 -19.14
C ARG A 111 -6.13 -5.03 -18.05
N LEU A 112 -5.06 -5.78 -18.27
CA LEU A 112 -4.53 -6.79 -17.35
C LEU A 112 -3.30 -6.31 -16.54
N SER A 113 -2.86 -5.06 -16.74
CA SER A 113 -1.77 -4.49 -15.96
C SER A 113 -2.30 -3.88 -14.67
N ILE A 114 -1.54 -4.06 -13.60
CA ILE A 114 -1.85 -3.52 -12.29
C ILE A 114 -1.61 -2.02 -12.31
N SER A 115 -2.53 -1.24 -11.74
CA SER A 115 -2.34 0.20 -11.56
C SER A 115 -1.21 0.46 -10.58
N VAL A 116 -0.34 1.40 -10.92
CA VAL A 116 0.76 1.81 -10.02
C VAL A 116 0.24 2.88 -9.08
N LYS A 117 0.26 2.58 -7.79
CA LYS A 117 -0.19 3.50 -6.74
C LYS A 117 1.03 4.05 -6.00
N VAL A 118 1.20 5.33 -6.03
CA VAL A 118 2.36 6.03 -5.48
C VAL A 118 1.90 6.97 -4.38
N TYR A 119 2.36 6.75 -3.17
CA TYR A 119 2.11 7.64 -2.04
C TYR A 119 3.08 8.81 -2.05
N PHE A 120 2.61 9.99 -1.70
CA PHE A 120 3.45 11.16 -1.60
C PHE A 120 3.08 12.06 -0.41
N PRO A 121 4.05 12.78 0.16
CA PRO A 121 3.81 13.73 1.23
C PRO A 121 3.09 14.97 0.69
N LYS A 122 2.30 15.63 1.55
CA LYS A 122 1.53 16.82 1.18
C LYS A 122 2.38 17.94 0.57
N GLY A 123 3.64 18.07 0.98
CA GLY A 123 4.55 19.12 0.49
C GLY A 123 5.00 18.96 -0.96
N SER A 124 5.01 17.75 -1.50
CA SER A 124 5.42 17.47 -2.89
C SER A 124 4.23 17.21 -3.83
N GLY A 125 3.00 17.30 -3.31
CA GLY A 125 1.80 16.92 -4.06
C GLY A 125 1.56 17.80 -5.28
N GLU A 126 1.73 19.10 -5.17
CA GLU A 126 1.50 20.04 -6.28
C GLU A 126 2.49 19.79 -7.42
N GLU A 127 3.77 19.61 -7.12
CA GLU A 127 4.81 19.38 -8.13
C GLU A 127 4.58 18.05 -8.87
N ILE A 128 4.14 17.01 -8.14
CA ILE A 128 3.86 15.68 -8.70
C ILE A 128 2.61 15.75 -9.58
N VAL A 129 1.56 16.42 -9.13
CA VAL A 129 0.31 16.58 -9.90
C VAL A 129 0.55 17.39 -11.16
N ASP A 130 1.31 18.47 -11.08
CA ASP A 130 1.66 19.30 -12.22
C ASP A 130 2.49 18.52 -13.26
N MET A 131 3.46 17.72 -12.79
CA MET A 131 4.29 16.91 -13.69
C MET A 131 3.47 15.82 -14.36
N LEU A 132 2.63 15.11 -13.62
CA LEU A 132 1.73 14.09 -14.19
C LEU A 132 0.72 14.72 -15.15
N GLY A 133 0.13 15.86 -14.78
CA GLY A 133 -0.87 16.58 -15.60
C GLY A 133 -0.33 17.12 -16.93
N ASN A 134 1.00 17.34 -17.03
CA ASN A 134 1.63 17.73 -18.30
C ASN A 134 1.74 16.57 -19.29
N HIS A 135 1.71 15.33 -18.83
CA HIS A 135 1.95 14.14 -19.66
C HIS A 135 0.71 13.24 -19.77
N LEU A 136 -0.14 13.23 -18.75
CA LEU A 136 -1.31 12.35 -18.67
C LEU A 136 -2.58 13.14 -18.33
N PRO A 137 -3.74 12.78 -18.90
CA PRO A 137 -5.02 13.35 -18.46
C PRO A 137 -5.36 12.88 -17.05
N MET A 138 -5.94 13.78 -16.26
CA MET A 138 -6.45 13.45 -14.92
C MET A 138 -7.84 12.84 -15.05
N GLU A 139 -8.01 11.63 -14.52
CA GLU A 139 -9.32 10.96 -14.38
C GLU A 139 -9.73 10.91 -12.91
N GLU A 140 -10.99 11.15 -12.63
CA GLU A 140 -11.54 10.98 -11.29
C GLU A 140 -11.65 9.48 -10.97
N ILE A 141 -10.83 9.02 -10.03
CA ILE A 141 -10.85 7.63 -9.59
C ILE A 141 -11.97 7.49 -8.57
N LYS A 142 -13.02 6.80 -8.96
CA LYS A 142 -14.02 6.31 -7.99
C LYS A 142 -13.41 5.14 -7.25
N PRO A 143 -13.35 5.17 -5.89
CA PRO A 143 -12.90 4.03 -5.12
C PRO A 143 -13.76 2.82 -5.51
N ASP A 144 -13.11 1.82 -6.10
CA ASP A 144 -13.80 0.63 -6.58
C ASP A 144 -14.43 -0.10 -5.38
N VAL A 145 -15.58 -0.71 -5.59
CA VAL A 145 -16.29 -1.47 -4.55
C VAL A 145 -15.37 -2.56 -3.96
N LEU A 146 -14.44 -3.08 -4.78
CA LEU A 146 -13.41 -4.02 -4.35
C LEU A 146 -12.45 -3.40 -3.32
N ASP A 147 -12.04 -2.15 -3.50
CA ASP A 147 -11.17 -1.45 -2.54
C ASP A 147 -11.89 -1.23 -1.19
N LYS A 148 -13.19 -0.98 -1.21
CA LYS A 148 -14.01 -0.91 0.01
C LYS A 148 -14.11 -2.25 0.70
N ILE A 149 -14.27 -3.34 -0.03
CA ILE A 149 -14.33 -4.71 0.52
C ILE A 149 -12.97 -5.12 1.08
N VAL A 150 -11.89 -4.86 0.35
CA VAL A 150 -10.53 -5.14 0.81
C VAL A 150 -10.17 -4.34 2.05
N ASN A 151 -10.55 -3.05 2.10
CA ASN A 151 -10.35 -2.21 3.28
C ASN A 151 -11.24 -2.63 4.46
N PHE A 152 -12.43 -3.19 4.20
CA PHE A 152 -13.29 -3.75 5.24
C PHE A 152 -12.79 -5.10 5.76
N LEU A 153 -12.25 -5.96 4.87
CA LEU A 153 -11.66 -7.25 5.24
C LEU A 153 -10.23 -7.15 5.77
N ARG A 154 -9.54 -6.03 5.50
CA ARG A 154 -8.25 -5.68 6.11
C ARG A 154 -8.48 -5.09 7.50
N ILE A 155 -9.05 -5.91 8.37
CA ILE A 155 -9.11 -5.64 9.80
C ILE A 155 -7.73 -5.85 10.41
#